data_c7f17209234bc3d97f2c528032f0c1f7
#
_entry.id   c7f17209234bc3d97f2c528032f0c1f7
#
_cell.length_a   1.000
_cell.length_b   1.000
_cell.length_c   1.000
_cell.angle_alpha   90.00
_cell.angle_beta   90.00
_cell.angle_gamma   90.00
#
_symmetry.space_group_name_H-M   'P 1'
#
loop_
_entity.id
_entity.type
_entity.pdbx_description
1 polymer ?
#
loop_
_entity_poly.entity_id
_entity_poly.type
_entity_poly.pdbx_seq_one_letter_code
_entity_poly.pdbx_strand_id
1 'polypeptide(L)'
;SSNGNSLFTCISVTGNAVFLSGDSALQYQVSTNGAVAINGVKNNVYGSSAVRGALSALIQQPSAHTLENEYTRVTTRAVTSESQITGALAGSSLSTPFPASNPLADQLRMVARLIGARGALGSKRQVFMVSLGGFDLHDNLIAQQPQLMQRVSDALTAFYNATVELGVADKVTAFTASDFGRTLSSNGDGSDHGWGSHHFMVGGAVKGAAFYGTPPPVSITNTAAPEDQWHVGQGRLLPSTSVDQYAATLARWFGVADSEMAGVLPNIRHFGAAAGRPDYPVDLGFL
;
A
#
# COMPACT_ATOMS: atom_id res chain seq x y z
N SER A 1 20.78 -3.43 5.86
CA SER A 1 19.83 -3.12 6.88
C SER A 1 19.66 -1.64 7.04
N SER A 2 18.55 -1.40 7.36
CA SER A 2 18.13 -0.09 7.20
C SER A 2 17.42 0.54 8.33
N ASN A 3 16.50 -0.08 8.99
CA ASN A 3 15.76 0.49 10.10
C ASN A 3 16.37 0.14 11.45
N GLY A 4 16.35 1.07 12.41
CA GLY A 4 16.71 0.81 13.79
C GLY A 4 15.70 -0.09 14.50
N ASN A 5 14.44 -0.09 14.00
CA ASN A 5 13.36 -0.94 14.45
C ASN A 5 12.56 -1.45 13.25
N SER A 6 12.36 -2.76 13.14
CA SER A 6 11.61 -3.37 12.03
C SER A 6 10.09 -3.18 12.16
N LEU A 7 9.58 -2.92 13.36
CA LEU A 7 8.14 -2.85 13.67
C LEU A 7 7.39 -1.80 12.84
N PHE A 8 8.04 -0.67 12.54
CA PHE A 8 7.45 0.42 11.77
C PHE A 8 7.88 0.43 10.29
N THR A 9 8.36 -0.71 9.81
CA THR A 9 8.71 -0.87 8.38
C THR A 9 7.47 -1.03 7.51
N CYS A 10 6.50 -1.82 7.94
CA CYS A 10 5.27 -2.11 7.22
C CYS A 10 4.07 -1.58 8.01
N ILE A 11 3.41 -0.55 7.52
CA ILE A 11 2.31 0.12 8.22
C ILE A 11 1.05 0.14 7.35
N SER A 12 -0.05 -0.37 7.88
CA SER A 12 -1.37 -0.27 7.27
C SER A 12 -2.21 0.81 7.94
N VAL A 13 -2.87 1.64 7.13
CA VAL A 13 -3.88 2.61 7.58
C VAL A 13 -5.29 2.13 7.23
N THR A 14 -5.41 0.98 6.57
CA THR A 14 -6.68 0.41 6.08
C THR A 14 -7.07 -0.90 6.78
N GLY A 15 -6.50 -1.20 7.95
CA GLY A 15 -6.74 -2.46 8.66
C GLY A 15 -5.69 -3.54 8.31
N ASN A 16 -6.07 -4.82 8.45
CA ASN A 16 -5.15 -5.91 8.19
C ASN A 16 -4.92 -6.08 6.68
N ALA A 17 -3.68 -5.97 6.25
CA ALA A 17 -3.27 -6.06 4.85
C ALA A 17 -2.29 -7.23 4.63
N VAL A 18 -2.73 -8.26 3.93
CA VAL A 18 -1.90 -9.44 3.61
C VAL A 18 -0.60 -9.04 2.91
N PHE A 19 -0.64 -8.05 2.03
CA PHE A 19 0.54 -7.53 1.33
C PHE A 19 1.66 -7.00 2.23
N LEU A 20 1.35 -6.66 3.47
CA LEU A 20 2.34 -6.18 4.45
C LEU A 20 2.81 -7.25 5.42
N SER A 21 2.31 -8.48 5.30
CA SER A 21 2.69 -9.61 6.16
C SER A 21 3.89 -10.34 5.54
N GLY A 22 5.02 -10.32 6.21
CA GLY A 22 6.21 -11.06 5.82
C GLY A 22 6.46 -12.26 6.76
N ASP A 23 7.41 -13.10 6.41
CA ASP A 23 7.78 -14.28 7.20
C ASP A 23 8.24 -13.92 8.62
N SER A 24 8.94 -12.80 8.76
CA SER A 24 9.47 -12.30 10.05
C SER A 24 9.08 -10.85 10.34
N ALA A 25 8.71 -10.07 9.33
CA ALA A 25 8.27 -8.71 9.49
C ALA A 25 6.77 -8.66 9.79
N LEU A 26 6.43 -8.06 10.93
CA LEU A 26 5.04 -7.84 11.32
C LEU A 26 4.57 -6.50 10.79
N GLN A 27 3.34 -6.46 10.29
CA GLN A 27 2.70 -5.19 9.99
C GLN A 27 2.26 -4.48 11.29
N TYR A 28 2.31 -3.17 11.27
CA TYR A 28 1.69 -2.32 12.28
C TYR A 28 0.44 -1.64 11.69
N GLN A 29 -0.62 -1.53 12.49
CA GLN A 29 -1.85 -0.89 12.06
C GLN A 29 -2.06 0.43 12.80
N VAL A 30 -2.41 1.46 12.06
CA VAL A 30 -2.83 2.75 12.59
C VAL A 30 -4.20 3.13 12.00
N SER A 31 -4.95 3.96 12.71
CA SER A 31 -6.14 4.60 12.16
C SER A 31 -5.77 5.96 11.53
N THR A 32 -6.69 6.57 10.80
CA THR A 32 -6.55 7.95 10.30
C THR A 32 -6.41 8.98 11.43
N ASN A 33 -6.75 8.60 12.68
CA ASN A 33 -6.58 9.42 13.87
C ASN A 33 -5.28 9.12 14.65
N GLY A 34 -4.49 8.15 14.23
CA GLY A 34 -3.26 7.74 14.88
C GLY A 34 -3.30 6.30 15.41
N ALA A 35 -2.40 6.00 16.34
CA ALA A 35 -2.32 4.69 16.96
C ALA A 35 -3.58 4.36 17.77
N VAL A 36 -4.01 3.11 17.70
CA VAL A 36 -5.19 2.62 18.42
C VAL A 36 -4.76 2.15 19.82
N ALA A 37 -5.26 2.84 20.83
CA ALA A 37 -4.94 2.53 22.23
C ALA A 37 -5.85 1.44 22.81
N ILE A 38 -5.32 0.64 23.73
CA ILE A 38 -6.12 -0.18 24.64
C ILE A 38 -6.63 0.77 25.74
N ASN A 39 -7.91 1.16 25.66
CA ASN A 39 -8.47 2.21 26.52
C ASN A 39 -8.27 1.96 28.02
N GLY A 40 -8.44 0.72 28.48
CA GLY A 40 -8.24 0.37 29.87
C GLY A 40 -6.80 0.44 30.38
N VAL A 41 -5.81 0.54 29.47
CA VAL A 41 -4.41 0.78 29.78
C VAL A 41 -4.07 2.27 29.70
N LYS A 42 -4.68 2.98 28.80
CA LYS A 42 -4.40 4.40 28.54
C LYS A 42 -5.15 5.31 29.50
N ASN A 43 -6.42 5.05 29.72
CA ASN A 43 -7.33 5.88 30.49
C ASN A 43 -7.69 5.23 31.85
N ASN A 44 -8.08 6.05 32.81
CA ASN A 44 -8.57 5.55 34.10
C ASN A 44 -9.81 4.65 33.89
N VAL A 45 -9.82 3.51 34.58
CA VAL A 45 -10.92 2.56 34.57
C VAL A 45 -11.77 2.83 35.81
N TYR A 46 -13.08 3.03 35.61
CA TYR A 46 -14.01 3.47 36.68
C TYR A 46 -13.50 4.69 37.46
N GLY A 47 -12.86 5.63 36.76
CA GLY A 47 -12.29 6.83 37.38
C GLY A 47 -11.01 6.61 38.20
N SER A 48 -10.50 5.37 38.29
CA SER A 48 -9.37 4.99 39.13
C SER A 48 -8.10 4.72 38.32
N SER A 49 -7.01 5.42 38.65
CA SER A 49 -5.69 5.17 38.07
C SER A 49 -5.05 3.87 38.67
N ALA A 50 -5.44 3.49 39.87
CA ALA A 50 -4.97 2.25 40.51
C ALA A 50 -5.54 1.03 39.74
N VAL A 51 -6.82 1.04 39.40
CA VAL A 51 -7.47 -0.02 38.60
C VAL A 51 -6.82 -0.09 37.20
N ARG A 52 -6.58 1.04 36.56
CA ARG A 52 -5.84 1.09 35.28
C ARG A 52 -4.45 0.45 35.41
N GLY A 53 -3.69 0.81 36.45
CA GLY A 53 -2.35 0.25 36.72
C GLY A 53 -2.39 -1.27 36.94
N ALA A 54 -3.32 -1.76 37.74
CA ALA A 54 -3.52 -3.19 37.99
C ALA A 54 -3.89 -3.95 36.69
N LEU A 55 -4.82 -3.41 35.89
CA LEU A 55 -5.18 -4.00 34.60
C LEU A 55 -3.99 -4.04 33.65
N SER A 56 -3.25 -2.94 33.54
CA SER A 56 -2.04 -2.86 32.70
C SER A 56 -1.00 -3.90 33.10
N ALA A 57 -0.76 -4.08 34.42
CA ALA A 57 0.16 -5.10 34.93
C ALA A 57 -0.33 -6.52 34.62
N LEU A 58 -1.62 -6.78 34.81
CA LEU A 58 -2.20 -8.11 34.61
C LEU A 58 -2.11 -8.58 33.16
N ILE A 59 -2.48 -7.73 32.19
CA ILE A 59 -2.48 -8.10 30.76
C ILE A 59 -1.08 -8.19 30.14
N GLN A 60 -0.05 -7.72 30.86
CA GLN A 60 1.35 -7.78 30.45
C GLN A 60 2.17 -8.76 31.30
N GLN A 61 1.52 -9.50 32.19
CA GLN A 61 2.18 -10.46 33.06
C GLN A 61 2.62 -11.70 32.26
N PRO A 62 3.92 -12.07 32.30
CA PRO A 62 4.38 -13.29 31.63
C PRO A 62 3.71 -14.54 32.18
N SER A 63 3.46 -15.51 31.30
CA SER A 63 2.91 -16.82 31.65
C SER A 63 3.88 -17.94 31.27
N ALA A 64 3.84 -19.05 32.01
CA ALA A 64 4.55 -20.28 31.65
C ALA A 64 3.87 -21.01 30.44
N HIS A 65 2.59 -20.76 30.20
CA HIS A 65 1.88 -21.35 29.09
C HIS A 65 2.22 -20.61 27.76
N THR A 66 2.64 -21.35 26.75
CA THR A 66 3.19 -20.78 25.50
C THR A 66 2.24 -19.78 24.81
N LEU A 67 0.95 -20.13 24.67
CA LEU A 67 -0.01 -19.27 23.98
C LEU A 67 -0.36 -18.03 24.81
N GLU A 68 -0.50 -18.18 26.13
CA GLU A 68 -0.75 -17.04 27.01
C GLU A 68 0.46 -16.08 27.02
N ASN A 69 1.67 -16.63 27.06
CA ASN A 69 2.89 -15.84 27.03
C ASN A 69 3.03 -15.09 25.69
N GLU A 70 2.70 -15.73 24.56
CA GLU A 70 2.71 -15.03 23.26
C GLU A 70 1.64 -13.94 23.19
N TYR A 71 0.43 -14.19 23.70
CA TYR A 71 -0.60 -13.16 23.84
C TYR A 71 -0.11 -11.96 24.66
N THR A 72 0.55 -12.20 25.78
CA THR A 72 1.15 -11.17 26.62
C THR A 72 2.22 -10.37 25.87
N ARG A 73 3.09 -11.05 25.10
CA ARG A 73 4.11 -10.41 24.28
C ARG A 73 3.50 -9.51 23.20
N VAL A 74 2.46 -9.99 22.52
CA VAL A 74 1.72 -9.20 21.51
C VAL A 74 1.08 -7.97 22.15
N THR A 75 0.44 -8.15 23.29
CA THR A 75 -0.21 -7.06 24.04
C THR A 75 0.79 -6.00 24.51
N THR A 76 1.90 -6.44 25.11
CA THR A 76 2.97 -5.54 25.56
C THR A 76 3.56 -4.75 24.38
N ARG A 77 3.81 -5.43 23.24
CA ARG A 77 4.28 -4.79 22.02
C ARG A 77 3.28 -3.75 21.52
N ALA A 78 1.98 -4.07 21.51
CA ALA A 78 0.93 -3.14 21.08
C ALA A 78 0.88 -1.87 21.95
N VAL A 79 0.94 -2.02 23.27
CA VAL A 79 0.96 -0.89 24.23
C VAL A 79 2.20 0.00 24.03
N THR A 80 3.38 -0.63 23.90
CA THR A 80 4.63 0.11 23.67
C THR A 80 4.62 0.85 22.34
N SER A 81 4.18 0.18 21.28
CA SER A 81 4.13 0.76 19.91
C SER A 81 3.14 1.90 19.83
N GLU A 82 1.99 1.80 20.48
CA GLU A 82 1.00 2.89 20.57
C GLU A 82 1.64 4.16 21.13
N SER A 83 2.35 4.02 22.23
CA SER A 83 3.02 5.15 22.89
C SER A 83 4.13 5.76 22.02
N GLN A 84 4.90 4.93 21.32
CA GLN A 84 5.95 5.38 20.39
C GLN A 84 5.36 6.16 19.21
N ILE A 85 4.32 5.63 18.56
CA ILE A 85 3.63 6.30 17.44
C ILE A 85 2.99 7.61 17.90
N THR A 86 2.28 7.59 19.01
CA THR A 86 1.62 8.78 19.55
C THR A 86 2.64 9.88 19.85
N GLY A 87 3.76 9.54 20.50
CA GLY A 87 4.85 10.48 20.78
C GLY A 87 5.50 11.01 19.51
N ALA A 88 5.77 10.15 18.53
CA ALA A 88 6.36 10.55 17.25
C ALA A 88 5.44 11.48 16.44
N LEU A 89 4.14 11.19 16.40
CA LEU A 89 3.14 12.00 15.69
C LEU A 89 2.87 13.35 16.34
N ALA A 90 3.13 13.51 17.64
CA ALA A 90 2.97 14.79 18.33
C ALA A 90 3.90 15.89 17.77
N GLY A 91 5.07 15.49 17.26
CA GLY A 91 6.03 16.40 16.62
C GLY A 91 5.87 16.50 15.08
N SER A 92 4.89 15.82 14.49
CA SER A 92 4.68 15.77 13.04
C SER A 92 3.41 16.53 12.65
N SER A 93 3.59 17.75 12.17
CA SER A 93 2.51 18.59 11.59
C SER A 93 2.71 18.73 10.08
N LEU A 94 1.62 18.99 9.37
CA LEU A 94 1.60 19.29 7.94
C LEU A 94 0.80 20.57 7.71
N SER A 95 1.32 21.42 6.85
CA SER A 95 0.64 22.62 6.35
C SER A 95 -0.14 22.34 5.06
N THR A 96 0.27 21.35 4.30
CA THR A 96 -0.40 20.92 3.05
C THR A 96 -1.85 20.57 3.33
N PRO A 97 -2.81 21.21 2.64
CA PRO A 97 -4.22 20.86 2.76
C PRO A 97 -4.52 19.53 2.09
N PHE A 98 -5.35 18.73 2.74
CA PHE A 98 -5.91 17.49 2.17
C PHE A 98 -7.42 17.69 1.94
N PRO A 99 -7.96 17.16 0.82
CA PRO A 99 -9.38 17.28 0.51
C PRO A 99 -10.25 16.66 1.60
N ALA A 100 -11.28 17.40 2.03
CA ALA A 100 -12.26 16.92 2.98
C ALA A 100 -13.17 15.85 2.34
N SER A 101 -13.77 15.00 3.17
CA SER A 101 -14.71 13.94 2.72
C SER A 101 -14.11 12.98 1.69
N ASN A 102 -12.81 12.78 1.73
CA ASN A 102 -12.08 11.83 0.91
C ASN A 102 -11.32 10.83 1.82
N PRO A 103 -11.86 9.61 2.02
CA PRO A 103 -11.24 8.63 2.91
C PRO A 103 -9.81 8.25 2.53
N LEU A 104 -9.46 8.27 1.22
CA LEU A 104 -8.09 8.01 0.78
C LEU A 104 -7.16 9.17 1.17
N ALA A 105 -7.64 10.41 1.06
CA ALA A 105 -6.87 11.57 1.48
C ALA A 105 -6.59 11.57 3.00
N ASP A 106 -7.56 11.14 3.82
CA ASP A 106 -7.36 11.00 5.27
C ASP A 106 -6.30 9.95 5.61
N GLN A 107 -6.31 8.81 4.92
CA GLN A 107 -5.30 7.78 5.07
C GLN A 107 -3.91 8.30 4.63
N LEU A 108 -3.82 8.93 3.46
CA LEU A 108 -2.56 9.46 2.93
C LEU A 108 -2.03 10.62 3.78
N ARG A 109 -2.88 11.43 4.40
CA ARG A 109 -2.47 12.43 5.39
C ARG A 109 -1.79 11.78 6.59
N MET A 110 -2.33 10.65 7.09
CA MET A 110 -1.69 9.90 8.17
C MET A 110 -0.34 9.31 7.72
N VAL A 111 -0.25 8.75 6.52
CA VAL A 111 1.02 8.28 5.94
C VAL A 111 2.05 9.42 5.88
N ALA A 112 1.67 10.59 5.38
CA ALA A 112 2.58 11.74 5.30
C ALA A 112 3.08 12.17 6.69
N ARG A 113 2.22 12.17 7.71
CA ARG A 113 2.62 12.43 9.10
C ARG A 113 3.60 11.39 9.64
N LEU A 114 3.38 10.11 9.35
CA LEU A 114 4.31 9.03 9.74
C LEU A 114 5.67 9.15 9.04
N ILE A 115 5.67 9.54 7.76
CA ILE A 115 6.90 9.86 7.02
C ILE A 115 7.62 11.06 7.67
N GLY A 116 6.89 12.10 8.06
CA GLY A 116 7.43 13.23 8.81
C GLY A 116 8.08 12.80 10.15
N ALA A 117 7.47 11.82 10.81
CA ALA A 117 7.94 11.27 12.09
C ALA A 117 9.02 10.19 11.95
N ARG A 118 9.48 9.83 10.75
CA ARG A 118 10.41 8.72 10.47
C ARG A 118 11.67 8.72 11.34
N GLY A 119 12.21 9.91 11.63
CA GLY A 119 13.40 10.05 12.48
C GLY A 119 13.14 9.59 13.92
N ALA A 120 12.02 10.02 14.52
CA ALA A 120 11.62 9.60 15.86
C ALA A 120 11.26 8.10 15.94
N LEU A 121 10.80 7.52 14.81
CA LEU A 121 10.50 6.09 14.69
C LEU A 121 11.73 5.23 14.35
N GLY A 122 12.90 5.84 14.10
CA GLY A 122 14.10 5.13 13.68
C GLY A 122 13.99 4.45 12.31
N SER A 123 13.10 4.96 11.45
CA SER A 123 12.77 4.35 10.15
C SER A 123 13.50 5.06 9.01
N LYS A 124 14.16 4.27 8.16
CA LYS A 124 14.82 4.73 6.91
C LYS A 124 14.07 4.26 5.67
N ARG A 125 13.43 3.10 5.76
CA ARG A 125 12.60 2.49 4.71
C ARG A 125 11.29 2.05 5.29
N GLN A 126 10.20 2.42 4.63
CA GLN A 126 8.83 2.10 5.09
C GLN A 126 7.96 1.75 3.88
N VAL A 127 7.05 0.81 4.09
CA VAL A 127 6.00 0.45 3.13
C VAL A 127 4.67 0.72 3.82
N PHE A 128 3.79 1.45 3.12
CA PHE A 128 2.48 1.81 3.63
C PHE A 128 1.38 1.22 2.76
N MET A 129 0.30 0.78 3.38
CA MET A 129 -0.91 0.33 2.69
C MET A 129 -2.06 1.26 3.05
N VAL A 130 -2.71 1.76 2.00
CA VAL A 130 -3.97 2.52 2.04
C VAL A 130 -4.92 1.93 1.01
N SER A 131 -6.22 2.13 1.16
CA SER A 131 -7.19 1.57 0.23
C SER A 131 -8.37 2.50 -0.01
N LEU A 132 -8.92 2.41 -1.22
CA LEU A 132 -10.17 3.03 -1.61
C LEU A 132 -11.02 1.98 -2.32
N GLY A 133 -12.18 1.66 -1.76
CA GLY A 133 -13.16 0.78 -2.37
C GLY A 133 -14.09 1.49 -3.35
N GLY A 134 -15.04 0.74 -3.89
CA GLY A 134 -16.11 1.25 -4.73
C GLY A 134 -15.87 1.12 -6.24
N PHE A 135 -14.76 0.52 -6.68
CA PHE A 135 -14.45 0.32 -8.11
C PHE A 135 -15.10 -0.92 -8.72
N ASP A 136 -15.78 -1.73 -7.92
CA ASP A 136 -16.52 -2.90 -8.39
C ASP A 136 -17.89 -2.48 -8.93
N LEU A 137 -17.88 -1.77 -10.06
CA LEU A 137 -19.03 -1.11 -10.64
C LEU A 137 -19.69 -1.99 -11.70
N HIS A 138 -20.57 -2.88 -11.27
CA HIS A 138 -21.43 -3.67 -12.15
C HIS A 138 -22.66 -2.89 -12.63
N ASP A 139 -22.99 -1.80 -11.92
CA ASP A 139 -24.09 -0.87 -12.21
C ASP A 139 -23.60 0.57 -12.05
N ASN A 140 -24.20 1.53 -12.76
CA ASN A 140 -23.95 2.97 -12.68
C ASN A 140 -22.46 3.36 -12.87
N LEU A 141 -21.71 2.60 -13.66
CA LEU A 141 -20.25 2.79 -13.82
C LEU A 141 -19.92 4.17 -14.35
N ILE A 142 -20.62 4.63 -15.41
CA ILE A 142 -20.33 5.93 -16.07
C ILE A 142 -20.53 7.09 -15.10
N ALA A 143 -21.50 7.00 -14.18
CA ALA A 143 -21.77 8.06 -13.21
C ALA A 143 -20.80 8.02 -12.02
N GLN A 144 -20.37 6.85 -11.58
CA GLN A 144 -19.62 6.70 -10.33
C GLN A 144 -18.10 6.69 -10.53
N GLN A 145 -17.57 6.06 -11.58
CA GLN A 145 -16.14 5.93 -11.79
C GLN A 145 -15.39 7.27 -11.89
N PRO A 146 -15.90 8.30 -12.58
CA PRO A 146 -15.25 9.61 -12.61
C PRO A 146 -15.05 10.21 -11.22
N GLN A 147 -16.03 10.05 -10.32
CA GLN A 147 -15.95 10.54 -8.95
C GLN A 147 -14.91 9.77 -8.13
N LEU A 148 -14.80 8.46 -8.31
CA LEU A 148 -13.77 7.64 -7.66
C LEU A 148 -12.37 8.02 -8.17
N MET A 149 -12.20 8.20 -9.47
CA MET A 149 -10.94 8.65 -10.07
C MET A 149 -10.56 10.06 -9.59
N GLN A 150 -11.53 10.97 -9.46
CA GLN A 150 -11.29 12.29 -8.89
C GLN A 150 -10.77 12.20 -7.44
N ARG A 151 -11.38 11.33 -6.60
CA ARG A 151 -10.90 11.12 -5.23
C ARG A 151 -9.45 10.60 -5.20
N VAL A 152 -9.09 9.67 -6.10
CA VAL A 152 -7.71 9.17 -6.23
C VAL A 152 -6.77 10.31 -6.63
N SER A 153 -7.13 11.07 -7.66
CA SER A 153 -6.32 12.18 -8.17
C SER A 153 -6.07 13.25 -7.11
N ASP A 154 -7.12 13.69 -6.42
CA ASP A 154 -7.03 14.74 -5.41
C ASP A 154 -6.20 14.29 -4.20
N ALA A 155 -6.40 13.02 -3.77
CA ALA A 155 -5.67 12.46 -2.64
C ALA A 155 -4.19 12.27 -2.96
N LEU A 156 -3.83 11.77 -4.14
CA LEU A 156 -2.44 11.60 -4.58
C LEU A 156 -1.75 12.96 -4.78
N THR A 157 -2.45 13.95 -5.31
CA THR A 157 -1.92 15.31 -5.47
C THR A 157 -1.59 15.92 -4.12
N ALA A 158 -2.51 15.86 -3.16
CA ALA A 158 -2.27 16.36 -1.81
C ALA A 158 -1.12 15.61 -1.12
N PHE A 159 -1.06 14.29 -1.29
CA PHE A 159 0.03 13.48 -0.74
C PHE A 159 1.39 13.84 -1.34
N TYR A 160 1.47 13.99 -2.66
CA TYR A 160 2.70 14.44 -3.32
C TYR A 160 3.16 15.80 -2.79
N ASN A 161 2.25 16.77 -2.69
CA ASN A 161 2.56 18.09 -2.13
C ASN A 161 3.06 18.01 -0.67
N ALA A 162 2.49 17.12 0.13
CA ALA A 162 2.98 16.87 1.50
C ALA A 162 4.39 16.26 1.50
N THR A 163 4.73 15.39 0.55
CA THR A 163 6.12 14.86 0.43
C THR A 163 7.10 15.93 -0.01
N VAL A 164 6.68 16.93 -0.80
CA VAL A 164 7.47 18.11 -1.14
C VAL A 164 7.68 18.99 0.10
N GLU A 165 6.61 19.27 0.86
CA GLU A 165 6.70 20.01 2.14
C GLU A 165 7.70 19.35 3.11
N LEU A 166 7.70 18.02 3.17
CA LEU A 166 8.61 17.23 4.03
C LEU A 166 10.04 17.11 3.49
N GLY A 167 10.34 17.62 2.29
CA GLY A 167 11.64 17.52 1.63
C GLY A 167 12.05 16.09 1.26
N VAL A 168 11.09 15.24 0.92
CA VAL A 168 11.34 13.82 0.62
C VAL A 168 10.63 13.33 -0.65
N ALA A 169 10.19 14.22 -1.52
CA ALA A 169 9.45 13.84 -2.73
C ALA A 169 10.20 12.83 -3.61
N ASP A 170 11.52 12.95 -3.71
CA ASP A 170 12.43 12.05 -4.44
C ASP A 170 12.64 10.68 -3.75
N LYS A 171 12.17 10.54 -2.51
CA LYS A 171 12.34 9.35 -1.66
C LYS A 171 11.02 8.64 -1.36
N VAL A 172 9.93 9.13 -1.93
CA VAL A 172 8.59 8.57 -1.75
C VAL A 172 7.96 8.31 -3.11
N THR A 173 7.53 7.08 -3.32
CA THR A 173 6.78 6.67 -4.52
C THR A 173 5.46 6.06 -4.07
N ALA A 174 4.36 6.68 -4.47
CA ALA A 174 3.03 6.11 -4.38
C ALA A 174 2.72 5.35 -5.67
N PHE A 175 2.13 4.18 -5.54
CA PHE A 175 1.72 3.36 -6.67
C PHE A 175 0.39 2.68 -6.38
N THR A 176 -0.39 2.44 -7.43
CA THR A 176 -1.67 1.74 -7.31
C THR A 176 -1.51 0.26 -7.58
N ALA A 177 -2.37 -0.54 -6.96
CA ALA A 177 -2.59 -1.94 -7.26
C ALA A 177 -4.09 -2.22 -7.19
N SER A 178 -4.57 -3.25 -7.88
CA SER A 178 -5.98 -3.65 -7.90
C SER A 178 -6.09 -5.17 -8.02
N ASP A 179 -7.18 -5.72 -7.47
CA ASP A 179 -7.44 -7.16 -7.51
C ASP A 179 -7.95 -7.61 -8.87
N PHE A 180 -8.56 -6.71 -9.65
CA PHE A 180 -9.11 -7.01 -10.97
C PHE A 180 -9.06 -5.79 -11.91
N GLY A 181 -9.03 -6.06 -13.21
CA GLY A 181 -9.36 -5.09 -14.25
C GLY A 181 -10.85 -5.16 -14.61
N ARG A 182 -11.26 -4.47 -15.67
CA ARG A 182 -12.64 -4.48 -16.17
C ARG A 182 -12.68 -5.03 -17.59
N THR A 183 -13.83 -5.62 -17.98
CA THR A 183 -14.12 -5.96 -19.36
C THR A 183 -14.30 -4.69 -20.21
N LEU A 184 -13.96 -4.77 -21.50
CA LEU A 184 -14.28 -3.71 -22.48
C LEU A 184 -15.76 -3.73 -22.86
N SER A 185 -16.38 -4.93 -22.83
CA SER A 185 -17.82 -5.05 -23.06
C SER A 185 -18.60 -4.63 -21.83
N SER A 186 -19.64 -3.83 -22.04
CA SER A 186 -20.62 -3.53 -20.99
C SER A 186 -21.48 -4.74 -20.67
N ASN A 187 -21.90 -4.87 -19.41
CA ASN A 187 -22.92 -5.82 -18.97
C ASN A 187 -24.33 -5.19 -18.93
N GLY A 188 -24.48 -3.97 -19.45
CA GLY A 188 -25.69 -3.17 -19.48
C GLY A 188 -25.48 -1.77 -18.90
N ASP A 189 -25.19 -1.63 -17.62
CA ASP A 189 -24.98 -0.34 -16.92
C ASP A 189 -23.59 -0.24 -16.26
N GLY A 190 -22.83 -1.31 -16.29
CA GLY A 190 -21.47 -1.38 -15.81
C GLY A 190 -20.58 -2.26 -16.69
N SER A 191 -19.61 -2.92 -16.07
CA SER A 191 -18.76 -3.93 -16.73
C SER A 191 -18.42 -5.05 -15.74
N ASP A 192 -18.00 -6.20 -16.26
CA ASP A 192 -17.56 -7.31 -15.45
C ASP A 192 -16.06 -7.25 -15.15
N HIS A 193 -15.56 -8.14 -14.30
CA HIS A 193 -14.14 -8.23 -13.99
C HIS A 193 -13.31 -8.68 -15.20
N GLY A 194 -12.13 -8.09 -15.34
CA GLY A 194 -11.12 -8.43 -16.33
C GLY A 194 -9.77 -8.74 -15.69
N TRP A 195 -8.76 -9.04 -16.51
CA TRP A 195 -7.43 -9.43 -16.05
C TRP A 195 -6.53 -8.26 -15.75
N GLY A 196 -6.33 -7.39 -16.71
CA GLY A 196 -5.35 -6.33 -16.65
C GLY A 196 -5.98 -4.94 -16.69
N SER A 197 -5.22 -3.96 -16.24
CA SER A 197 -5.59 -2.56 -16.30
C SER A 197 -4.36 -1.67 -16.22
N HIS A 198 -4.58 -0.37 -16.12
CA HIS A 198 -3.55 0.63 -15.92
C HIS A 198 -3.33 0.88 -14.43
N HIS A 199 -2.08 1.14 -14.08
CA HIS A 199 -1.69 1.57 -12.74
C HIS A 199 -1.01 2.94 -12.79
N PHE A 200 -1.13 3.69 -11.71
CA PHE A 200 -0.52 5.02 -11.57
C PHE A 200 0.66 4.96 -10.62
N MET A 201 1.71 5.72 -10.96
CA MET A 201 2.87 5.94 -10.11
C MET A 201 3.07 7.45 -9.94
N VAL A 202 3.26 7.90 -8.70
CA VAL A 202 3.47 9.30 -8.36
C VAL A 202 4.61 9.42 -7.36
N GLY A 203 5.59 10.25 -7.66
CA GLY A 203 6.73 10.50 -6.78
C GLY A 203 7.77 11.38 -7.47
N GLY A 204 8.63 12.03 -6.71
CA GLY A 204 9.64 12.91 -7.28
C GLY A 204 10.75 12.19 -8.07
N ALA A 205 10.98 10.90 -7.79
CA ALA A 205 11.91 10.07 -8.53
C ALA A 205 11.29 9.43 -9.77
N VAL A 206 9.94 9.46 -9.90
CA VAL A 206 9.25 8.86 -11.04
C VAL A 206 9.48 9.69 -12.29
N LYS A 207 9.92 9.06 -13.35
CA LYS A 207 10.02 9.65 -14.69
C LYS A 207 8.60 9.78 -15.27
N GLY A 208 7.89 10.80 -14.82
CA GLY A 208 6.46 11.03 -15.07
C GLY A 208 6.13 11.45 -16.51
N ALA A 209 4.84 11.71 -16.74
CA ALA A 209 4.29 12.11 -18.04
C ALA A 209 4.55 11.10 -19.18
N ALA A 210 4.67 9.82 -18.85
CA ALA A 210 4.93 8.73 -19.78
C ALA A 210 4.09 7.50 -19.47
N PHE A 211 3.88 6.66 -20.47
CA PHE A 211 3.35 5.31 -20.31
C PHE A 211 4.50 4.31 -20.36
N TYR A 212 4.46 3.32 -19.48
CA TYR A 212 5.42 2.23 -19.38
C TYR A 212 4.74 0.91 -19.67
N GLY A 213 5.38 0.07 -20.48
CA GLY A 213 4.79 -1.12 -21.08
C GLY A 213 4.08 -0.81 -22.40
N THR A 214 3.71 -1.86 -23.10
CA THR A 214 2.98 -1.77 -24.38
C THR A 214 1.55 -2.21 -24.16
N PRO A 215 0.52 -1.40 -24.44
CA PRO A 215 -0.86 -1.83 -24.30
C PRO A 215 -1.14 -3.00 -25.24
N PRO A 216 -1.92 -4.01 -24.85
CA PRO A 216 -2.33 -5.07 -25.74
C PRO A 216 -3.29 -4.51 -26.81
N PRO A 217 -3.40 -5.16 -27.97
CA PRO A 217 -4.43 -4.82 -28.95
C PRO A 217 -5.83 -4.86 -28.32
N VAL A 218 -6.64 -3.89 -28.67
CA VAL A 218 -7.99 -3.73 -28.11
C VAL A 218 -8.99 -4.41 -29.05
N SER A 219 -9.63 -5.48 -28.58
CA SER A 219 -10.72 -6.15 -29.28
C SER A 219 -11.74 -6.72 -28.31
N ILE A 220 -12.98 -6.87 -28.77
CA ILE A 220 -14.08 -7.59 -28.11
C ILE A 220 -14.64 -8.69 -28.99
N THR A 221 -14.13 -8.87 -30.21
CA THR A 221 -14.56 -9.92 -31.16
C THR A 221 -13.85 -11.23 -30.83
N ASN A 222 -14.34 -12.33 -31.37
CA ASN A 222 -13.79 -13.66 -31.11
C ASN A 222 -13.52 -14.37 -32.45
N THR A 223 -12.55 -13.86 -33.19
CA THR A 223 -12.12 -14.41 -34.47
C THR A 223 -10.70 -14.96 -34.39
N ALA A 224 -10.15 -15.40 -35.51
CA ALA A 224 -8.74 -15.81 -35.60
C ALA A 224 -7.80 -14.62 -35.89
N ALA A 225 -8.30 -13.39 -35.92
CA ALA A 225 -7.49 -12.19 -36.14
C ALA A 225 -6.48 -12.00 -34.99
N PRO A 226 -5.27 -11.48 -35.29
CA PRO A 226 -4.22 -11.32 -34.25
C PRO A 226 -4.65 -10.48 -33.05
N GLU A 227 -5.43 -9.43 -33.26
CA GLU A 227 -5.96 -8.57 -32.19
C GLU A 227 -6.89 -9.29 -31.24
N ASP A 228 -7.65 -10.28 -31.73
CA ASP A 228 -8.58 -11.08 -30.92
C ASP A 228 -7.89 -12.12 -30.02
N GLN A 229 -6.59 -12.34 -30.24
CA GLN A 229 -5.81 -13.29 -29.42
C GLN A 229 -5.32 -12.66 -28.10
N TRP A 230 -5.60 -11.39 -27.87
CA TRP A 230 -5.15 -10.66 -26.68
C TRP A 230 -6.23 -10.47 -25.61
N HIS A 231 -7.32 -11.21 -25.70
CA HIS A 231 -8.34 -11.23 -24.66
C HIS A 231 -8.97 -12.63 -24.50
N VAL A 232 -9.60 -12.86 -23.36
CA VAL A 232 -10.29 -14.13 -23.02
C VAL A 232 -11.80 -13.93 -22.98
N GLY A 233 -12.35 -13.39 -24.07
CA GLY A 233 -13.78 -13.06 -24.22
C GLY A 233 -14.16 -11.73 -23.54
N GLN A 234 -15.20 -11.08 -24.08
CA GLN A 234 -15.75 -9.82 -23.57
C GLN A 234 -14.72 -8.66 -23.43
N GLY A 235 -13.58 -8.75 -24.10
CA GLY A 235 -12.49 -7.79 -23.94
C GLY A 235 -11.84 -7.82 -22.56
N ARG A 236 -11.71 -8.99 -21.94
CA ARG A 236 -10.82 -9.21 -20.80
C ARG A 236 -9.41 -9.29 -21.31
N LEU A 237 -8.77 -8.13 -21.44
CA LEU A 237 -7.44 -8.03 -22.02
C LEU A 237 -6.39 -8.76 -21.19
N LEU A 238 -5.53 -9.52 -21.88
CA LEU A 238 -4.34 -10.11 -21.26
C LEU A 238 -3.30 -9.01 -21.06
N PRO A 239 -2.74 -8.86 -19.84
CA PRO A 239 -1.72 -7.85 -19.61
C PRO A 239 -0.44 -8.18 -20.38
N SER A 240 0.12 -7.18 -21.04
CA SER A 240 1.43 -7.26 -21.70
C SER A 240 2.60 -7.04 -20.76
N THR A 241 2.33 -6.53 -19.57
CA THR A 241 3.30 -6.31 -18.50
C THR A 241 2.84 -7.05 -17.25
N SER A 242 3.74 -7.85 -16.67
CA SER A 242 3.45 -8.61 -15.45
C SER A 242 3.52 -7.73 -14.22
N VAL A 243 2.72 -8.09 -13.19
CA VAL A 243 2.87 -7.53 -11.84
C VAL A 243 4.27 -7.78 -11.27
N ASP A 244 4.94 -8.88 -11.64
CA ASP A 244 6.32 -9.14 -11.22
C ASP A 244 7.32 -8.11 -11.80
N GLN A 245 7.17 -7.70 -13.05
CA GLN A 245 8.00 -6.64 -13.66
C GLN A 245 7.76 -5.28 -12.99
N TYR A 246 6.50 -4.96 -12.71
CA TYR A 246 6.10 -3.77 -11.98
C TYR A 246 6.69 -3.75 -10.56
N ALA A 247 6.50 -4.84 -9.83
CA ALA A 247 7.02 -5.00 -8.47
C ALA A 247 8.55 -5.02 -8.43
N ALA A 248 9.24 -5.63 -9.42
CA ALA A 248 10.70 -5.67 -9.49
C ALA A 248 11.31 -4.28 -9.66
N THR A 249 10.70 -3.43 -10.49
CA THR A 249 11.13 -2.03 -10.64
C THR A 249 11.03 -1.27 -9.31
N LEU A 250 9.90 -1.41 -8.60
CA LEU A 250 9.68 -0.82 -7.28
C LEU A 250 10.64 -1.38 -6.22
N ALA A 251 10.84 -2.71 -6.22
CA ALA A 251 11.71 -3.39 -5.27
C ALA A 251 13.18 -2.97 -5.43
N ARG A 252 13.65 -2.84 -6.67
CA ARG A 252 15.00 -2.35 -6.98
C ARG A 252 15.20 -0.92 -6.46
N TRP A 253 14.26 -0.02 -6.73
CA TRP A 253 14.30 1.34 -6.20
C TRP A 253 14.27 1.35 -4.67
N PHE A 254 13.48 0.46 -4.05
CA PHE A 254 13.42 0.31 -2.60
C PHE A 254 14.73 -0.24 -2.00
N GLY A 255 15.61 -0.84 -2.83
CA GLY A 255 16.94 -1.30 -2.47
C GLY A 255 17.09 -2.81 -2.31
N VAL A 256 16.21 -3.60 -2.93
CA VAL A 256 16.40 -5.04 -3.11
C VAL A 256 17.49 -5.25 -4.15
N ALA A 257 18.52 -6.02 -3.81
CA ALA A 257 19.60 -6.35 -4.74
C ALA A 257 19.10 -7.30 -5.84
N ASP A 258 19.67 -7.20 -7.04
CA ASP A 258 19.29 -8.06 -8.16
C ASP A 258 19.47 -9.54 -7.85
N SER A 259 20.48 -9.90 -7.05
CA SER A 259 20.72 -11.28 -6.58
C SER A 259 19.63 -11.82 -5.65
N GLU A 260 18.87 -10.95 -4.99
CA GLU A 260 17.79 -11.31 -4.06
C GLU A 260 16.40 -11.24 -4.72
N MET A 261 16.31 -10.62 -5.91
CA MET A 261 15.05 -10.34 -6.57
C MET A 261 14.22 -11.61 -6.83
N ALA A 262 14.84 -12.70 -7.27
CA ALA A 262 14.16 -13.96 -7.51
C ALA A 262 13.68 -14.66 -6.22
N GLY A 263 14.25 -14.34 -5.07
CA GLY A 263 13.77 -14.79 -3.77
C GLY A 263 12.50 -14.07 -3.35
N VAL A 264 12.39 -12.77 -3.67
CA VAL A 264 11.22 -11.93 -3.36
C VAL A 264 10.11 -12.13 -4.40
N LEU A 265 10.48 -12.22 -5.68
CA LEU A 265 9.58 -12.37 -6.84
C LEU A 265 9.98 -13.61 -7.65
N PRO A 266 9.53 -14.80 -7.27
CA PRO A 266 10.01 -16.06 -7.89
C PRO A 266 9.80 -16.15 -9.40
N ASN A 267 8.77 -15.51 -9.94
CA ASN A 267 8.46 -15.55 -11.37
C ASN A 267 9.31 -14.58 -12.19
N ILE A 268 10.02 -13.63 -11.57
CA ILE A 268 10.82 -12.64 -12.30
C ILE A 268 11.91 -13.28 -13.17
N ARG A 269 12.36 -14.49 -12.84
CA ARG A 269 13.29 -15.31 -13.62
C ARG A 269 12.80 -15.67 -15.02
N HIS A 270 11.51 -15.54 -15.30
CA HIS A 270 10.91 -15.81 -16.61
C HIS A 270 10.91 -14.58 -17.53
N PHE A 271 11.45 -13.44 -17.07
CA PHE A 271 11.48 -12.18 -17.80
C PHE A 271 12.92 -11.75 -18.11
N GLY A 272 13.05 -10.82 -19.06
CA GLY A 272 14.30 -10.20 -19.46
C GLY A 272 15.15 -11.03 -20.40
N ALA A 273 16.27 -10.43 -20.82
CA ALA A 273 17.19 -11.03 -21.77
C ALA A 273 17.81 -12.35 -21.26
N ALA A 274 18.06 -12.46 -19.96
CA ALA A 274 18.59 -13.68 -19.35
C ALA A 274 17.63 -14.89 -19.48
N ALA A 275 16.32 -14.63 -19.58
CA ALA A 275 15.31 -15.64 -19.83
C ALA A 275 15.00 -15.84 -21.33
N GLY A 276 15.76 -15.21 -22.22
CA GLY A 276 15.50 -15.23 -23.67
C GLY A 276 14.30 -14.39 -24.09
N ARG A 277 13.87 -13.44 -23.24
CA ARG A 277 12.69 -12.58 -23.46
C ARG A 277 13.05 -11.10 -23.32
N PRO A 278 13.89 -10.53 -24.20
CA PRO A 278 14.35 -9.14 -24.09
C PRO A 278 13.20 -8.12 -24.18
N ASP A 279 12.11 -8.46 -24.87
CA ASP A 279 10.94 -7.59 -25.03
C ASP A 279 10.08 -7.47 -23.75
N TYR A 280 10.37 -8.31 -22.74
CA TYR A 280 9.72 -8.29 -21.43
C TYR A 280 10.74 -7.96 -20.35
N PRO A 281 11.19 -6.71 -20.23
CA PRO A 281 12.28 -6.33 -19.33
C PRO A 281 11.89 -6.54 -17.87
N VAL A 282 12.86 -6.90 -17.03
CA VAL A 282 12.67 -7.02 -15.57
C VAL A 282 12.57 -5.67 -14.87
N ASP A 283 12.97 -4.60 -15.54
CA ASP A 283 12.89 -3.22 -15.08
C ASP A 283 12.14 -2.39 -16.12
N LEU A 284 11.04 -1.77 -15.72
CA LEU A 284 10.21 -0.96 -16.59
C LEU A 284 10.76 0.46 -16.78
N GLY A 285 11.74 0.87 -16.01
CA GLY A 285 12.50 2.11 -16.19
C GLY A 285 11.80 3.39 -15.72
N PHE A 286 10.69 3.31 -14.99
CA PHE A 286 9.95 4.49 -14.51
C PHE A 286 10.54 5.12 -13.24
N LEU A 287 11.51 4.47 -12.59
CA LEU A 287 12.27 4.96 -11.43
C LEU A 287 13.76 5.05 -11.71
#